data_cb56640637dd463738e8ea31e52b484d
#
_entry.id   cb56640637dd463738e8ea31e52b484d
#
_cell.length_a   1.000
_cell.length_b   1.000
_cell.length_c   1.000
_cell.angle_alpha   90.00
_cell.angle_beta   90.00
_cell.angle_gamma   90.00
#
_symmetry.space_group_name_H-M   'P 1'
#
loop_
_entity.id
_entity.type
_entity.pdbx_description
1 polymer ?
#
loop_
_entity_poly.entity_id
_entity_poly.type
_entity_poly.pdbx_seq_one_letter_code
_entity_poly.pdbx_strand_id
1 'polypeptide(L)'
;MNKIFKKIWNQSRGCFVAVSEAMTSACQNSGKTAVILSGLLSLSNVYALTTVNGNIELGNLREDTKRTLVDSYVINGNATANVAELNISWTSKNYRDMENQSLQVNGNLDSNCPLFVIAHRGDGASRLSGALSVQGNLNLHSGLLRVGSGNSNSGGIVTSSLNVGGTINIASGATLDNRPDYHHVQFQLNAGAIDSSGVFDISSVESGAANVGYLTVRGGNFRQASSVQTYVANSIALLGGTLNNQDSLYVGGKNGNFSVENTLTLAGGVLGNRTLLTQAGGTVNVSAGSYDFTTLNKSNGTLNNQSVLSIVNFNQSNGSTNNNGKLTIGNANLFGSLNNTDTLTGTGNVTSR
;
A
#
# COMPACT_ATOMS: atom_id res chain seq x y z
N MET A 1 -6.17 -39.55 10.14
CA MET A 1 -4.97 -38.75 10.33
C MET A 1 -5.11 -37.98 11.65
N ASN A 2 -4.31 -38.31 12.65
CA ASN A 2 -4.34 -37.60 13.93
C ASN A 2 -3.67 -36.22 13.74
N LYS A 3 -4.42 -35.15 13.96
CA LYS A 3 -3.86 -33.81 14.00
C LYS A 3 -3.13 -33.64 15.33
N ILE A 4 -1.81 -33.55 15.29
CA ILE A 4 -1.00 -33.27 16.48
C ILE A 4 -0.93 -31.74 16.63
N PHE A 5 -1.44 -31.26 17.74
CA PHE A 5 -1.32 -29.86 18.14
C PHE A 5 -0.25 -29.74 19.21
N LYS A 6 0.71 -28.84 19.02
CA LYS A 6 1.67 -28.48 20.05
C LYS A 6 1.13 -27.33 20.90
N LYS A 7 1.18 -27.46 22.22
CA LYS A 7 0.90 -26.36 23.14
C LYS A 7 2.18 -25.55 23.32
N ILE A 8 2.14 -24.27 22.97
CA ILE A 8 3.24 -23.34 23.19
C ILE A 8 2.81 -22.32 24.24
N TRP A 9 3.68 -22.08 25.24
CA TRP A 9 3.44 -21.04 26.21
C TRP A 9 3.64 -19.67 25.60
N ASN A 10 2.61 -18.84 25.65
CA ASN A 10 2.69 -17.46 25.22
C ASN A 10 3.00 -16.57 26.42
N GLN A 11 4.23 -16.11 26.50
CA GLN A 11 4.75 -15.35 27.64
C GLN A 11 4.09 -13.96 27.79
N SER A 12 3.62 -13.37 26.69
CA SER A 12 2.93 -12.07 26.72
C SER A 12 1.47 -12.16 27.18
N ARG A 13 0.88 -13.35 27.14
CA ARG A 13 -0.53 -13.61 27.52
C ARG A 13 -0.68 -14.49 28.77
N GLY A 14 0.39 -15.05 29.26
CA GLY A 14 0.36 -15.95 30.40
C GLY A 14 -0.51 -17.22 30.20
N CYS A 15 -0.68 -17.69 28.96
CA CYS A 15 -1.50 -18.85 28.63
C CYS A 15 -0.87 -19.76 27.59
N PHE A 16 -1.30 -21.04 27.56
CA PHE A 16 -0.91 -21.96 26.49
C PHE A 16 -1.75 -21.74 25.22
N VAL A 17 -1.09 -21.66 24.07
CA VAL A 17 -1.73 -21.57 22.75
C VAL A 17 -1.49 -22.87 22.00
N ALA A 18 -2.54 -23.46 21.42
CA ALA A 18 -2.41 -24.63 20.55
C ALA A 18 -2.03 -24.17 19.14
N VAL A 19 -0.88 -24.64 18.65
CA VAL A 19 -0.43 -24.37 17.26
C VAL A 19 -0.34 -25.68 16.48
N SER A 20 -0.73 -25.67 15.21
CA SER A 20 -0.58 -26.85 14.37
C SER A 20 0.88 -27.00 13.90
N GLU A 21 1.39 -28.21 13.82
CA GLU A 21 2.76 -28.47 13.35
C GLU A 21 3.01 -28.03 11.90
N ALA A 22 1.98 -27.86 11.09
CA ALA A 22 2.09 -27.33 9.74
C ALA A 22 2.59 -25.87 9.69
N MET A 23 2.45 -25.09 10.77
CA MET A 23 2.99 -23.73 10.86
C MET A 23 4.51 -23.68 11.11
N THR A 24 5.10 -24.73 11.69
CA THR A 24 6.54 -24.73 12.04
C THR A 24 7.44 -25.14 10.89
N SER A 25 6.93 -25.92 9.91
CA SER A 25 7.73 -26.40 8.78
C SER A 25 7.83 -25.42 7.61
N ALA A 26 6.92 -24.44 7.52
CA ALA A 26 6.96 -23.42 6.49
C ALA A 26 8.04 -22.34 6.71
N CYS A 27 8.55 -22.21 7.94
CA CYS A 27 9.54 -21.19 8.28
C CYS A 27 11.00 -21.60 8.04
N GLN A 28 11.29 -22.86 7.69
CA GLN A 28 12.68 -23.34 7.63
C GLN A 28 13.32 -23.32 6.22
N ASN A 29 12.57 -23.14 5.13
CA ASN A 29 13.11 -23.34 3.78
C ASN A 29 12.96 -22.17 2.79
N SER A 30 12.69 -20.95 3.22
CA SER A 30 12.74 -19.80 2.31
C SER A 30 13.46 -18.62 2.94
N GLY A 31 14.74 -18.55 2.68
CA GLY A 31 15.56 -17.38 2.95
C GLY A 31 15.26 -16.24 1.99
N LYS A 32 14.02 -15.78 1.92
CA LYS A 32 13.58 -14.46 1.38
C LYS A 32 12.09 -14.33 1.65
N THR A 33 11.75 -13.27 2.38
CA THR A 33 10.38 -12.79 2.61
C THR A 33 9.55 -13.58 3.65
N ALA A 34 10.03 -13.68 4.90
CA ALA A 34 9.17 -13.84 6.05
C ALA A 34 8.63 -12.46 6.47
N VAL A 35 7.80 -11.86 5.64
CA VAL A 35 7.05 -10.67 6.01
C VAL A 35 5.63 -11.08 6.34
N ILE A 36 5.32 -10.98 7.65
CA ILE A 36 4.01 -10.59 8.15
C ILE A 36 2.96 -11.69 8.23
N LEU A 37 3.06 -12.51 9.25
CA LEU A 37 1.87 -13.11 9.88
C LEU A 37 1.62 -12.56 11.30
N SER A 38 2.31 -11.49 11.71
CA SER A 38 2.22 -10.96 13.08
C SER A 38 1.08 -9.96 13.32
N GLY A 39 0.34 -9.57 12.27
CA GLY A 39 -0.75 -8.59 12.40
C GLY A 39 -2.14 -9.16 12.74
N LEU A 40 -2.34 -10.46 12.61
CA LEU A 40 -3.68 -11.06 12.71
C LEU A 40 -4.08 -11.54 14.11
N LEU A 41 -3.23 -11.43 15.12
CA LEU A 41 -3.49 -12.00 16.45
C LEU A 41 -3.94 -11.01 17.53
N SER A 42 -4.29 -9.78 17.16
CA SER A 42 -4.79 -8.78 18.14
C SER A 42 -6.32 -8.64 18.19
N LEU A 43 -7.08 -9.48 17.52
CA LEU A 43 -8.54 -9.45 17.61
C LEU A 43 -8.99 -10.27 18.83
N SER A 44 -9.42 -9.58 19.86
CA SER A 44 -9.82 -10.15 21.15
C SER A 44 -11.23 -10.77 21.20
N ASN A 45 -11.88 -10.96 20.06
CA ASN A 45 -13.13 -11.72 19.96
C ASN A 45 -12.93 -12.86 18.96
N VAL A 46 -12.92 -14.09 19.45
CA VAL A 46 -12.86 -15.30 18.62
C VAL A 46 -14.27 -15.54 18.07
N TYR A 47 -14.57 -14.94 16.93
CA TYR A 47 -15.67 -15.43 16.10
C TYR A 47 -15.28 -16.78 15.51
N ALA A 48 -16.26 -17.64 15.29
CA ALA A 48 -16.01 -18.93 14.66
C ALA A 48 -15.35 -18.71 13.30
N LEU A 49 -14.20 -19.33 13.10
CA LEU A 49 -13.44 -19.22 11.84
C LEU A 49 -13.84 -20.40 10.96
N THR A 50 -14.61 -20.13 9.92
CA THR A 50 -15.07 -21.15 8.99
C THR A 50 -14.02 -21.37 7.89
N THR A 51 -13.57 -22.62 7.74
CA THR A 51 -12.59 -22.99 6.70
C THR A 51 -13.33 -23.59 5.51
N VAL A 52 -13.07 -23.03 4.33
CA VAL A 52 -13.55 -23.52 3.05
C VAL A 52 -12.38 -24.04 2.24
N ASN A 53 -12.46 -25.28 1.74
CA ASN A 53 -11.43 -25.87 0.92
C ASN A 53 -11.82 -25.81 -0.56
N GLY A 54 -10.87 -25.41 -1.41
CA GLY A 54 -11.05 -25.23 -2.84
C GLY A 54 -11.40 -23.81 -3.24
N ASN A 55 -11.63 -23.62 -4.53
CA ASN A 55 -11.99 -22.32 -5.09
C ASN A 55 -13.46 -22.00 -4.81
N ILE A 56 -13.75 -20.74 -4.54
CA ILE A 56 -15.10 -20.31 -4.18
C ILE A 56 -15.47 -18.94 -4.75
N GLU A 57 -16.75 -18.80 -5.07
CA GLU A 57 -17.40 -17.50 -5.26
C GLU A 57 -17.88 -16.97 -3.91
N LEU A 58 -17.36 -15.82 -3.49
CA LEU A 58 -17.64 -15.23 -2.16
C LEU A 58 -19.11 -14.84 -1.98
N GLY A 59 -19.83 -14.60 -3.07
CA GLY A 59 -21.26 -14.36 -3.05
C GLY A 59 -22.05 -15.48 -2.38
N ASN A 60 -21.57 -16.72 -2.44
CA ASN A 60 -22.19 -17.87 -1.79
C ASN A 60 -22.03 -17.90 -0.27
N LEU A 61 -21.13 -17.06 0.27
CA LEU A 61 -20.85 -16.97 1.72
C LEU A 61 -21.51 -15.76 2.37
N ARG A 62 -22.22 -14.94 1.60
CA ARG A 62 -22.86 -13.73 2.11
C ARG A 62 -24.32 -13.94 2.49
N GLU A 63 -24.78 -13.12 3.39
CA GLU A 63 -26.20 -12.93 3.66
C GLU A 63 -26.74 -11.87 2.69
N ASP A 64 -27.80 -12.23 1.92
CA ASP A 64 -28.26 -11.43 0.78
C ASP A 64 -28.81 -10.05 1.15
N THR A 65 -29.55 -9.96 2.26
CA THR A 65 -30.17 -8.69 2.67
C THR A 65 -29.14 -7.66 3.14
N LYS A 66 -28.07 -8.11 3.76
CA LYS A 66 -26.96 -7.26 4.28
C LYS A 66 -25.77 -7.20 3.35
N ARG A 67 -25.73 -8.08 2.34
CA ARG A 67 -24.59 -8.22 1.41
C ARG A 67 -23.25 -8.43 2.12
N THR A 68 -23.29 -9.07 3.29
CA THR A 68 -22.16 -9.24 4.20
C THR A 68 -21.84 -10.71 4.37
N LEU A 69 -20.57 -11.07 4.51
CA LEU A 69 -20.17 -12.42 4.88
C LEU A 69 -20.85 -12.81 6.20
N VAL A 70 -21.38 -14.02 6.27
CA VAL A 70 -22.10 -14.49 7.47
C VAL A 70 -21.15 -14.82 8.63
N ASP A 71 -19.85 -15.00 8.34
CA ASP A 71 -18.84 -15.39 9.31
C ASP A 71 -17.45 -14.88 8.90
N SER A 72 -16.46 -15.12 9.72
CA SER A 72 -15.05 -14.99 9.33
C SER A 72 -14.61 -16.26 8.59
N TYR A 73 -13.89 -16.09 7.47
CA TYR A 73 -13.54 -17.22 6.60
C TYR A 73 -12.04 -17.34 6.35
N VAL A 74 -11.59 -18.60 6.25
CA VAL A 74 -10.31 -18.99 5.64
C VAL A 74 -10.62 -19.82 4.40
N ILE A 75 -10.22 -19.34 3.25
CA ILE A 75 -10.36 -20.01 1.95
C ILE A 75 -9.03 -20.67 1.59
N ASN A 76 -9.01 -22.00 1.54
CA ASN A 76 -7.84 -22.77 1.09
C ASN A 76 -7.92 -22.99 -0.42
N GLY A 77 -7.82 -21.92 -1.20
CA GLY A 77 -7.94 -21.87 -2.64
C GLY A 77 -8.04 -20.44 -3.13
N ASN A 78 -8.44 -20.26 -4.37
CA ASN A 78 -8.74 -18.95 -4.92
C ASN A 78 -10.17 -18.51 -4.56
N ALA A 79 -10.39 -17.22 -4.48
CA ALA A 79 -11.70 -16.64 -4.30
C ALA A 79 -12.04 -15.68 -5.43
N THR A 80 -13.31 -15.63 -5.81
CA THR A 80 -13.87 -14.64 -6.71
C THR A 80 -14.98 -13.86 -6.03
N ALA A 81 -15.07 -12.58 -6.31
CA ALA A 81 -16.15 -11.71 -5.87
C ALA A 81 -16.83 -11.10 -7.09
N ASN A 82 -17.94 -11.69 -7.51
CA ASN A 82 -18.68 -11.29 -8.70
C ASN A 82 -20.18 -11.14 -8.39
N VAL A 83 -20.48 -10.28 -7.44
CA VAL A 83 -21.84 -9.96 -6.98
C VAL A 83 -22.07 -8.46 -7.03
N ALA A 84 -23.29 -7.99 -6.79
CA ALA A 84 -23.58 -6.57 -6.83
C ALA A 84 -22.82 -5.76 -5.75
N GLU A 85 -22.54 -6.37 -4.61
CA GLU A 85 -21.77 -5.78 -3.49
C GLU A 85 -21.40 -6.88 -2.51
N LEU A 86 -20.22 -6.81 -1.91
CA LEU A 86 -19.77 -7.70 -0.84
C LEU A 86 -19.13 -6.89 0.30
N ASN A 87 -19.62 -7.13 1.52
CA ASN A 87 -19.03 -6.58 2.74
C ASN A 87 -18.36 -7.71 3.54
N ILE A 88 -17.11 -7.51 4.01
CA ILE A 88 -16.45 -8.48 4.88
C ILE A 88 -16.95 -8.27 6.31
N SER A 89 -16.87 -7.05 6.83
CA SER A 89 -17.42 -6.67 8.12
C SER A 89 -18.47 -5.58 7.94
N TRP A 90 -19.58 -5.69 8.66
CA TRP A 90 -20.66 -4.72 8.58
C TRP A 90 -21.30 -4.50 9.95
N THR A 91 -21.69 -3.27 10.23
CA THR A 91 -22.44 -2.96 11.43
C THR A 91 -23.52 -1.93 11.16
N SER A 92 -24.61 -2.02 11.90
CA SER A 92 -25.61 -0.99 12.01
C SER A 92 -26.13 -0.91 13.44
N LYS A 93 -26.90 0.13 13.76
CA LYS A 93 -27.50 0.34 15.09
C LYS A 93 -28.21 -0.89 15.66
N ASN A 94 -28.75 -1.75 14.79
CA ASN A 94 -29.58 -2.89 15.17
C ASN A 94 -28.89 -4.25 14.95
N TYR A 95 -27.66 -4.28 14.39
CA TYR A 95 -26.99 -5.52 14.00
C TYR A 95 -25.52 -5.44 14.34
N ARG A 96 -25.15 -5.99 15.51
CA ARG A 96 -23.76 -6.06 15.99
C ARG A 96 -23.07 -7.39 15.68
N ASP A 97 -23.83 -8.37 15.17
CA ASP A 97 -23.38 -9.75 15.05
C ASP A 97 -22.39 -9.98 13.90
N MET A 98 -22.17 -8.97 13.04
CA MET A 98 -21.24 -9.04 11.89
C MET A 98 -20.07 -8.04 12.02
N GLU A 99 -19.83 -7.58 13.23
CA GLU A 99 -18.69 -6.74 13.57
C GLU A 99 -17.41 -7.57 13.64
N ASN A 100 -16.27 -6.97 13.25
CA ASN A 100 -14.93 -7.55 13.41
C ASN A 100 -14.68 -8.86 12.63
N GLN A 101 -15.35 -9.04 11.51
CA GLN A 101 -15.11 -10.19 10.62
C GLN A 101 -13.82 -10.04 9.82
N SER A 102 -13.27 -11.16 9.42
CA SER A 102 -12.09 -11.25 8.58
C SER A 102 -12.27 -12.23 7.44
N LEU A 103 -11.59 -11.96 6.32
CA LEU A 103 -11.46 -12.86 5.20
C LEU A 103 -9.99 -13.13 4.94
N GLN A 104 -9.61 -14.39 4.96
CA GLN A 104 -8.30 -14.87 4.54
C GLN A 104 -8.45 -15.74 3.30
N VAL A 105 -7.72 -15.43 2.23
CA VAL A 105 -7.65 -16.20 1.00
C VAL A 105 -6.22 -16.70 0.83
N ASN A 106 -6.02 -18.01 0.85
CA ASN A 106 -4.69 -18.62 0.72
C ASN A 106 -4.24 -18.77 -0.75
N GLY A 107 -5.09 -18.43 -1.71
CA GLY A 107 -4.78 -18.26 -3.13
C GLY A 107 -4.90 -16.81 -3.57
N ASN A 108 -5.37 -16.61 -4.80
CA ASN A 108 -5.67 -15.28 -5.35
C ASN A 108 -7.12 -14.86 -5.03
N LEU A 109 -7.33 -13.56 -4.97
CA LEU A 109 -8.67 -12.98 -4.94
C LEU A 109 -8.88 -12.12 -6.18
N ASP A 110 -9.90 -12.47 -6.97
CA ASP A 110 -10.34 -11.73 -8.14
C ASP A 110 -11.66 -11.01 -7.83
N SER A 111 -11.71 -9.70 -7.97
CA SER A 111 -12.90 -8.89 -7.68
C SER A 111 -13.36 -8.09 -8.89
N ASN A 112 -14.63 -8.27 -9.24
CA ASN A 112 -15.35 -7.52 -10.26
C ASN A 112 -16.51 -6.70 -9.66
N CYS A 113 -16.61 -6.60 -8.35
CA CYS A 113 -17.69 -5.94 -7.65
C CYS A 113 -17.19 -4.93 -6.62
N PRO A 114 -18.05 -4.04 -6.12
CA PRO A 114 -17.77 -3.28 -4.91
C PRO A 114 -17.53 -4.22 -3.71
N LEU A 115 -16.33 -4.18 -3.17
CA LEU A 115 -15.87 -4.96 -2.02
C LEU A 115 -15.51 -4.00 -0.88
N PHE A 116 -16.11 -4.19 0.28
CA PHE A 116 -15.84 -3.37 1.46
C PHE A 116 -15.23 -4.24 2.57
N VAL A 117 -14.05 -3.89 3.01
CA VAL A 117 -13.44 -4.57 4.18
C VAL A 117 -14.23 -4.24 5.43
N ILE A 118 -14.66 -2.98 5.57
CA ILE A 118 -15.62 -2.57 6.58
C ILE A 118 -16.68 -1.70 5.91
N ALA A 119 -17.94 -2.11 6.00
CA ALA A 119 -19.09 -1.28 5.66
C ALA A 119 -19.81 -0.88 6.94
N HIS A 120 -19.78 0.39 7.28
CA HIS A 120 -20.52 0.92 8.42
C HIS A 120 -21.74 1.70 7.95
N ARG A 121 -22.90 1.35 8.48
CA ARG A 121 -24.14 2.09 8.25
C ARG A 121 -24.86 2.31 9.58
N GLY A 122 -24.61 3.46 10.23
CA GLY A 122 -25.41 3.88 11.37
C GLY A 122 -24.63 4.25 12.64
N ASP A 123 -25.34 4.82 13.61
CA ASP A 123 -24.80 5.35 14.85
C ASP A 123 -24.57 4.24 15.88
N GLY A 124 -23.44 4.19 16.54
CA GLY A 124 -23.31 3.54 17.83
C GLY A 124 -22.27 2.43 18.02
N ALA A 125 -21.39 2.15 17.08
CA ALA A 125 -20.26 1.25 17.34
C ALA A 125 -19.05 2.03 17.89
N SER A 126 -18.55 1.60 19.04
CA SER A 126 -17.40 2.25 19.68
C SER A 126 -16.05 1.81 19.11
N ARG A 127 -15.97 0.63 18.53
CA ARG A 127 -14.77 0.07 17.88
C ARG A 127 -15.17 -0.98 16.85
N LEU A 128 -14.67 -0.82 15.63
CA LEU A 128 -14.85 -1.77 14.55
C LEU A 128 -13.50 -2.19 14.02
N SER A 129 -13.37 -3.45 13.66
CA SER A 129 -12.22 -3.93 12.93
C SER A 129 -12.65 -4.81 11.76
N GLY A 130 -11.88 -4.75 10.68
CA GLY A 130 -12.04 -5.64 9.54
C GLY A 130 -10.69 -5.93 8.92
N ALA A 131 -10.53 -7.16 8.43
CA ALA A 131 -9.29 -7.58 7.83
C ALA A 131 -9.54 -8.37 6.54
N LEU A 132 -8.81 -8.00 5.49
CA LEU A 132 -8.66 -8.80 4.28
C LEU A 132 -7.21 -9.23 4.16
N SER A 133 -6.99 -10.54 4.08
CA SER A 133 -5.67 -11.13 3.85
C SER A 133 -5.71 -12.04 2.63
N VAL A 134 -4.84 -11.79 1.66
CA VAL A 134 -4.70 -12.59 0.44
C VAL A 134 -3.24 -13.03 0.33
N GLN A 135 -2.95 -14.33 0.34
CA GLN A 135 -1.57 -14.80 0.25
C GLN A 135 -1.01 -14.70 -1.17
N GLY A 136 -1.85 -14.91 -2.18
CA GLY A 136 -1.54 -14.68 -3.59
C GLY A 136 -1.74 -13.23 -4.02
N ASN A 137 -2.24 -13.05 -5.24
CA ASN A 137 -2.54 -11.74 -5.79
C ASN A 137 -3.98 -11.31 -5.48
N LEU A 138 -4.15 -10.00 -5.31
CA LEU A 138 -5.45 -9.35 -5.29
C LEU A 138 -5.65 -8.63 -6.62
N ASN A 139 -6.60 -9.09 -7.43
CA ASN A 139 -6.88 -8.55 -8.75
C ASN A 139 -8.22 -7.78 -8.72
N LEU A 140 -8.14 -6.48 -8.85
CA LEU A 140 -9.31 -5.60 -8.98
C LEU A 140 -9.52 -5.32 -10.47
N HIS A 141 -10.44 -6.05 -11.11
CA HIS A 141 -10.71 -5.92 -12.54
C HIS A 141 -11.63 -4.73 -12.84
N SER A 142 -12.57 -4.46 -11.95
CA SER A 142 -13.49 -3.32 -12.01
C SER A 142 -14.08 -3.02 -10.65
N GLY A 143 -14.80 -1.90 -10.53
CA GLY A 143 -15.50 -1.54 -9.29
C GLY A 143 -14.56 -0.95 -8.23
N LEU A 144 -14.94 -1.14 -6.97
CA LEU A 144 -14.35 -0.47 -5.82
C LEU A 144 -13.94 -1.48 -4.75
N LEU A 145 -12.67 -1.47 -4.35
CA LEU A 145 -12.28 -2.01 -3.04
C LEU A 145 -12.14 -0.86 -2.04
N ARG A 146 -12.97 -0.85 -1.03
CA ARG A 146 -12.88 0.13 0.06
C ARG A 146 -12.38 -0.50 1.33
N VAL A 147 -11.26 -0.01 1.84
CA VAL A 147 -10.63 -0.50 3.07
C VAL A 147 -10.87 0.53 4.17
N GLY A 148 -11.92 0.32 4.93
CA GLY A 148 -12.34 1.23 5.99
C GLY A 148 -13.37 2.26 5.50
N SER A 149 -14.62 1.96 5.75
CA SER A 149 -15.73 2.89 5.62
C SER A 149 -16.40 2.98 6.98
N GLY A 150 -16.60 4.17 7.49
CA GLY A 150 -17.29 4.36 8.76
C GLY A 150 -18.07 5.66 8.77
N ASN A 151 -19.38 5.57 8.95
CA ASN A 151 -20.22 6.70 9.33
C ASN A 151 -20.46 6.58 10.83
N SER A 152 -19.53 7.07 11.64
CA SER A 152 -19.66 7.08 13.10
C SER A 152 -19.78 8.52 13.59
N ASN A 153 -21.01 8.96 13.80
CA ASN A 153 -21.28 10.23 14.50
C ASN A 153 -20.85 10.19 15.99
N SER A 154 -20.32 9.07 16.47
CA SER A 154 -20.07 8.81 17.90
C SER A 154 -18.59 8.73 18.29
N GLY A 155 -17.65 9.12 17.44
CA GLY A 155 -16.23 9.13 17.79
C GLY A 155 -15.56 7.73 17.93
N GLY A 156 -16.16 6.70 17.35
CA GLY A 156 -15.59 5.34 17.38
C GLY A 156 -14.36 5.20 16.47
N ILE A 157 -13.44 4.32 16.87
CA ILE A 157 -12.24 3.99 16.09
C ILE A 157 -12.54 2.81 15.16
N VAL A 158 -12.28 3.01 13.87
CA VAL A 158 -12.33 1.96 12.85
C VAL A 158 -10.92 1.52 12.51
N THR A 159 -10.60 0.24 12.73
CA THR A 159 -9.30 -0.31 12.37
C THR A 159 -9.47 -1.25 11.19
N SER A 160 -8.81 -0.96 10.07
CA SER A 160 -8.87 -1.79 8.88
C SER A 160 -7.47 -2.21 8.42
N SER A 161 -7.38 -3.44 7.94
CA SER A 161 -6.12 -3.95 7.40
C SER A 161 -6.33 -4.68 6.07
N LEU A 162 -5.40 -4.45 5.15
CA LEU A 162 -5.27 -5.14 3.88
C LEU A 162 -3.87 -5.72 3.78
N ASN A 163 -3.77 -7.06 3.78
CA ASN A 163 -2.51 -7.76 3.67
C ASN A 163 -2.51 -8.62 2.39
N VAL A 164 -1.60 -8.35 1.47
CA VAL A 164 -1.47 -9.09 0.21
C VAL A 164 -0.02 -9.58 0.07
N GLY A 165 0.16 -10.89 0.07
CA GLY A 165 1.49 -11.49 -0.07
C GLY A 165 2.11 -11.27 -1.45
N GLY A 166 1.28 -11.34 -2.48
CA GLY A 166 1.64 -11.06 -3.87
C GLY A 166 1.43 -9.62 -4.29
N THR A 167 0.85 -9.42 -5.47
CA THR A 167 0.60 -8.11 -6.07
C THR A 167 -0.86 -7.69 -5.93
N ILE A 168 -1.08 -6.43 -5.61
CA ILE A 168 -2.37 -5.77 -5.79
C ILE A 168 -2.39 -5.20 -7.22
N ASN A 169 -3.20 -5.78 -8.09
CA ASN A 169 -3.40 -5.34 -9.46
C ASN A 169 -4.68 -4.51 -9.53
N ILE A 170 -4.56 -3.23 -9.89
CA ILE A 170 -5.71 -2.31 -10.02
C ILE A 170 -5.86 -1.97 -11.51
N ALA A 171 -6.85 -2.59 -12.15
CA ALA A 171 -7.13 -2.36 -13.57
C ALA A 171 -7.65 -0.95 -13.82
N SER A 172 -7.60 -0.52 -15.08
CA SER A 172 -8.26 0.71 -15.53
C SER A 172 -9.75 0.64 -15.25
N GLY A 173 -10.30 1.62 -14.54
CA GLY A 173 -11.71 1.61 -14.09
C GLY A 173 -11.95 0.98 -12.72
N ALA A 174 -10.96 0.32 -12.12
CA ALA A 174 -11.02 -0.12 -10.72
C ALA A 174 -10.48 0.95 -9.77
N THR A 175 -10.98 0.92 -8.55
CA THR A 175 -10.56 1.83 -7.48
C THR A 175 -10.27 1.04 -6.21
N LEU A 176 -9.14 1.31 -5.58
CA LEU A 176 -8.87 0.98 -4.19
C LEU A 176 -8.84 2.28 -3.40
N ASP A 177 -9.73 2.42 -2.44
CA ASP A 177 -9.75 3.60 -1.59
C ASP A 177 -10.00 3.26 -0.10
N ASN A 178 -9.84 4.27 0.72
CA ASN A 178 -10.14 4.21 2.13
C ASN A 178 -10.98 5.40 2.60
N ARG A 179 -11.84 5.93 1.76
CA ARG A 179 -12.67 7.10 2.09
C ARG A 179 -13.59 6.77 3.26
N PRO A 180 -13.29 7.23 4.48
CA PRO A 180 -14.25 7.29 5.55
C PRO A 180 -15.13 8.51 5.33
N ASP A 181 -16.41 8.33 5.50
CA ASP A 181 -17.32 9.47 5.54
C ASP A 181 -17.11 10.32 6.81
N TYR A 182 -16.38 9.80 7.83
CA TYR A 182 -16.02 10.47 9.10
C TYR A 182 -14.67 10.02 9.67
N HIS A 183 -14.10 10.86 10.51
CA HIS A 183 -12.72 10.93 10.97
C HIS A 183 -12.36 9.94 12.08
N HIS A 184 -11.98 8.79 11.94
CA HIS A 184 -11.25 7.96 12.94
C HIS A 184 -10.90 6.59 12.36
N VAL A 185 -10.42 6.56 11.11
CA VAL A 185 -9.95 5.30 10.51
C VAL A 185 -8.46 5.16 10.72
N GLN A 186 -8.08 4.05 11.35
CA GLN A 186 -6.71 3.56 11.36
C GLN A 186 -6.56 2.52 10.26
N PHE A 187 -5.61 2.73 9.37
CA PHE A 187 -5.42 1.92 8.18
C PHE A 187 -4.03 1.30 8.13
N GLN A 188 -3.97 0.01 7.80
CA GLN A 188 -2.72 -0.67 7.53
C GLN A 188 -2.81 -1.44 6.21
N LEU A 189 -1.87 -1.15 5.31
CA LEU A 189 -1.66 -1.88 4.07
C LEU A 189 -0.28 -2.54 4.10
N ASN A 190 -0.23 -3.83 3.74
CA ASN A 190 1.01 -4.52 3.45
C ASN A 190 0.83 -5.26 2.13
N ALA A 191 1.73 -5.06 1.17
CA ALA A 191 1.68 -5.73 -0.12
C ALA A 191 3.08 -6.09 -0.62
N GLY A 192 3.23 -7.21 -1.30
CA GLY A 192 4.46 -7.54 -2.03
C GLY A 192 4.71 -6.53 -3.15
N ALA A 193 3.67 -6.20 -3.92
CA ALA A 193 3.71 -5.14 -4.91
C ALA A 193 2.33 -4.47 -5.09
N ILE A 194 2.32 -3.28 -5.68
CA ILE A 194 1.14 -2.64 -6.24
C ILE A 194 1.43 -2.32 -7.71
N ASP A 195 0.56 -2.78 -8.61
CA ASP A 195 0.56 -2.42 -10.04
C ASP A 195 -0.78 -1.78 -10.38
N SER A 196 -0.78 -0.46 -10.63
CA SER A 196 -2.00 0.30 -10.78
C SER A 196 -2.11 0.98 -12.14
N SER A 197 -3.18 0.64 -12.85
CA SER A 197 -3.70 1.40 -14.02
C SER A 197 -4.98 2.16 -13.68
N GLY A 198 -5.57 1.91 -12.51
CA GLY A 198 -6.78 2.52 -11.98
C GLY A 198 -6.48 3.56 -10.89
N VAL A 199 -7.39 3.66 -9.92
CA VAL A 199 -7.28 4.62 -8.82
C VAL A 199 -6.86 3.91 -7.54
N PHE A 200 -5.80 4.37 -6.92
CA PHE A 200 -5.42 4.06 -5.54
C PHE A 200 -5.48 5.37 -4.74
N ASP A 201 -6.44 5.49 -3.83
CA ASP A 201 -6.67 6.72 -3.07
C ASP A 201 -6.78 6.44 -1.56
N ILE A 202 -5.70 6.68 -0.82
CA ILE A 202 -5.64 6.58 0.64
C ILE A 202 -5.62 7.98 1.28
N SER A 203 -6.52 8.85 0.86
CA SER A 203 -6.50 10.28 1.20
C SER A 203 -7.27 10.66 2.46
N SER A 204 -7.93 9.74 3.13
CA SER A 204 -8.87 10.08 4.20
C SER A 204 -8.74 9.17 5.43
N VAL A 205 -7.57 9.18 6.08
CA VAL A 205 -7.34 8.45 7.33
C VAL A 205 -6.84 9.37 8.43
N GLU A 206 -7.14 9.06 9.67
CA GLU A 206 -6.57 9.73 10.83
C GLU A 206 -5.10 9.37 11.01
N SER A 207 -4.79 8.08 10.81
CA SER A 207 -3.44 7.57 10.83
C SER A 207 -3.33 6.29 10.00
N GLY A 208 -2.19 6.07 9.37
CA GLY A 208 -1.99 4.85 8.61
C GLY A 208 -0.57 4.64 8.14
N ALA A 209 -0.33 3.42 7.71
CA ALA A 209 0.92 3.04 7.07
C ALA A 209 0.65 2.11 5.88
N ALA A 210 1.36 2.33 4.80
CA ALA A 210 1.41 1.44 3.66
C ALA A 210 2.84 0.94 3.47
N ASN A 211 3.04 -0.38 3.57
CA ASN A 211 4.31 -1.05 3.34
C ASN A 211 4.20 -1.88 2.06
N VAL A 212 4.98 -1.53 1.06
CA VAL A 212 4.91 -2.12 -0.27
C VAL A 212 6.30 -2.53 -0.72
N GLY A 213 6.43 -3.69 -1.35
CA GLY A 213 7.71 -4.12 -1.92
C GLY A 213 8.07 -3.31 -3.18
N TYR A 214 7.16 -3.26 -4.13
CA TYR A 214 7.29 -2.54 -5.40
C TYR A 214 6.03 -1.75 -5.70
N LEU A 215 6.17 -0.54 -6.23
CA LEU A 215 5.04 0.29 -6.68
C LEU A 215 5.20 0.63 -8.16
N THR A 216 4.25 0.23 -8.99
CA THR A 216 4.17 0.63 -10.40
C THR A 216 2.86 1.37 -10.65
N VAL A 217 2.94 2.58 -11.18
CA VAL A 217 1.79 3.38 -11.60
C VAL A 217 1.83 3.49 -13.12
N ARG A 218 0.91 2.80 -13.81
CA ARG A 218 0.80 2.75 -15.28
C ARG A 218 -0.22 3.74 -15.82
N GLY A 219 -1.21 4.10 -15.00
CA GLY A 219 -2.30 5.00 -15.35
C GLY A 219 -3.09 5.39 -14.10
N GLY A 220 -4.20 6.13 -14.27
CA GLY A 220 -5.06 6.54 -13.17
C GLY A 220 -4.37 7.44 -12.14
N ASN A 221 -4.78 7.32 -10.89
CA ASN A 221 -4.26 8.14 -9.79
C ASN A 221 -3.81 7.27 -8.63
N PHE A 222 -2.56 7.46 -8.21
CA PHE A 222 -2.08 7.04 -6.90
C PHE A 222 -2.02 8.27 -6.00
N ARG A 223 -2.87 8.32 -4.97
CA ARG A 223 -2.97 9.44 -4.04
C ARG A 223 -2.79 8.99 -2.59
N GLN A 224 -1.98 9.72 -1.86
CA GLN A 224 -1.69 9.50 -0.45
C GLN A 224 -2.03 10.76 0.35
N ALA A 225 -2.71 10.57 1.49
CA ALA A 225 -3.03 11.65 2.42
C ALA A 225 -1.82 12.11 3.24
N SER A 226 -1.95 13.28 3.86
CA SER A 226 -0.95 13.85 4.77
C SER A 226 -0.77 13.08 6.10
N SER A 227 -1.67 12.14 6.41
CA SER A 227 -1.61 11.30 7.63
C SER A 227 -1.10 9.89 7.40
N VAL A 228 -0.72 9.53 6.15
CA VAL A 228 -0.27 8.18 5.78
C VAL A 228 1.17 8.20 5.35
N GLN A 229 1.99 7.37 6.00
CA GLN A 229 3.35 7.10 5.56
C GLN A 229 3.36 5.90 4.61
N THR A 230 3.91 6.09 3.41
CA THR A 230 4.12 5.00 2.46
C THR A 230 5.61 4.64 2.37
N TYR A 231 5.90 3.39 2.67
CA TYR A 231 7.24 2.83 2.54
C TYR A 231 7.27 1.80 1.40
N VAL A 232 8.07 2.05 0.38
CA VAL A 232 8.31 1.14 -0.73
C VAL A 232 9.73 0.58 -0.59
N ALA A 233 9.84 -0.74 -0.33
CA ALA A 233 11.12 -1.33 0.03
C ALA A 233 12.13 -1.35 -1.12
N ASN A 234 11.68 -1.59 -2.35
CA ASN A 234 12.57 -1.82 -3.49
C ASN A 234 12.53 -0.69 -4.52
N SER A 235 11.43 -0.52 -5.24
CA SER A 235 11.39 0.50 -6.28
C SER A 235 9.99 1.07 -6.53
N ILE A 236 10.00 2.31 -7.04
CA ILE A 236 8.84 2.96 -7.63
C ILE A 236 9.09 3.15 -9.12
N ALA A 237 8.10 2.82 -9.95
CA ALA A 237 8.05 3.14 -11.37
C ALA A 237 6.78 3.93 -11.69
N LEU A 238 6.93 5.19 -12.08
CA LEU A 238 5.87 6.03 -12.62
C LEU A 238 5.97 5.97 -14.14
N LEU A 239 5.11 5.16 -14.76
CA LEU A 239 5.08 4.93 -16.21
C LEU A 239 3.98 5.73 -16.91
N GLY A 240 2.97 6.16 -16.16
CA GLY A 240 1.83 6.95 -16.62
C GLY A 240 0.96 7.37 -15.45
N GLY A 241 -0.15 8.07 -15.70
CA GLY A 241 -1.06 8.51 -14.64
C GLY A 241 -0.47 9.57 -13.71
N THR A 242 -0.94 9.60 -12.48
CA THR A 242 -0.50 10.57 -11.46
C THR A 242 -0.09 9.86 -10.18
N LEU A 243 1.10 10.18 -9.68
CA LEU A 243 1.56 9.84 -8.34
C LEU A 243 1.54 11.12 -7.50
N ASN A 244 0.55 11.24 -6.61
CA ASN A 244 0.36 12.40 -5.75
C ASN A 244 0.63 12.01 -4.29
N ASN A 245 1.80 12.40 -3.82
CA ASN A 245 2.21 12.22 -2.44
C ASN A 245 1.99 13.52 -1.65
N GLN A 246 1.14 13.49 -0.63
CA GLN A 246 0.88 14.63 0.25
C GLN A 246 1.64 14.57 1.58
N ASP A 247 2.30 13.45 1.88
CA ASP A 247 3.13 13.24 3.08
C ASP A 247 4.41 12.48 2.74
N SER A 248 4.83 11.62 3.63
CA SER A 248 6.09 10.88 3.56
C SER A 248 6.00 9.67 2.64
N LEU A 249 6.78 9.67 1.58
CA LEU A 249 6.97 8.55 0.66
C LEU A 249 8.45 8.15 0.66
N TYR A 250 8.71 6.91 1.06
CA TYR A 250 10.06 6.39 1.18
C TYR A 250 10.32 5.27 0.18
N VAL A 251 11.49 5.30 -0.46
CA VAL A 251 11.95 4.23 -1.38
C VAL A 251 13.27 3.68 -0.87
N GLY A 252 13.21 2.58 -0.17
CA GLY A 252 14.37 1.91 0.43
C GLY A 252 14.76 2.42 1.80
N GLY A 253 14.77 3.72 2.04
CA GLY A 253 15.15 4.35 3.30
C GLY A 253 14.15 5.40 3.78
N LYS A 254 14.30 5.89 5.00
CA LYS A 254 13.37 6.84 5.65
C LYS A 254 14.05 8.17 5.99
N ASN A 255 14.58 8.88 5.00
CA ASN A 255 15.32 10.12 5.18
C ASN A 255 14.61 11.32 4.54
N GLY A 256 13.65 11.92 5.24
CA GLY A 256 12.89 13.07 4.75
C GLY A 256 11.53 12.67 4.17
N ASN A 257 10.79 13.64 3.61
CA ASN A 257 9.41 13.42 3.19
C ASN A 257 9.28 12.67 1.86
N PHE A 258 10.21 12.85 0.94
CA PHE A 258 10.31 12.03 -0.26
C PHE A 258 11.77 11.63 -0.41
N SER A 259 12.11 10.43 0.04
CA SER A 259 13.48 9.96 0.05
C SER A 259 13.65 8.72 -0.81
N VAL A 260 14.81 8.65 -1.49
CA VAL A 260 15.19 7.54 -2.36
C VAL A 260 16.56 7.00 -1.93
N GLU A 261 16.57 5.74 -1.55
CA GLU A 261 17.80 4.96 -1.27
C GLU A 261 17.92 3.73 -2.18
N ASN A 262 16.84 3.34 -2.88
CA ASN A 262 16.84 2.31 -3.92
C ASN A 262 16.52 2.90 -5.29
N THR A 263 15.54 2.40 -6.03
CA THR A 263 15.26 2.84 -7.40
C THR A 263 13.96 3.61 -7.51
N LEU A 264 14.03 4.83 -8.04
CA LEU A 264 12.89 5.61 -8.52
C LEU A 264 13.00 5.76 -10.04
N THR A 265 12.00 5.32 -10.78
CA THR A 265 11.91 5.49 -12.22
C THR A 265 10.74 6.42 -12.57
N LEU A 266 11.04 7.50 -13.25
CA LEU A 266 10.10 8.48 -13.80
C LEU A 266 10.14 8.34 -15.33
N ALA A 267 9.16 7.62 -15.89
CA ALA A 267 9.12 7.25 -17.32
C ALA A 267 7.83 7.71 -18.00
N GLY A 268 7.12 8.67 -17.42
CA GLY A 268 5.86 9.23 -17.91
C GLY A 268 4.95 9.62 -16.76
N GLY A 269 3.76 10.13 -17.07
CA GLY A 269 2.80 10.57 -16.07
C GLY A 269 3.20 11.84 -15.32
N VAL A 270 2.50 12.11 -14.23
CA VAL A 270 2.65 13.32 -13.41
C VAL A 270 3.04 12.94 -11.98
N LEU A 271 4.14 13.52 -11.49
CA LEU A 271 4.52 13.46 -10.08
C LEU A 271 3.94 14.68 -9.35
N GLY A 272 3.00 14.46 -8.45
CA GLY A 272 2.49 15.49 -7.55
C GLY A 272 3.48 15.75 -6.40
N ASN A 273 3.28 16.85 -5.66
CA ASN A 273 4.12 17.26 -4.53
C ASN A 273 5.63 17.29 -4.85
N ARG A 274 6.01 18.08 -5.84
CA ARG A 274 7.36 18.19 -6.42
C ARG A 274 8.29 19.14 -5.64
N THR A 275 8.03 19.40 -4.39
CA THR A 275 8.78 20.42 -3.64
C THR A 275 10.17 19.96 -3.21
N LEU A 276 10.28 18.76 -2.67
CA LEU A 276 11.53 18.25 -2.11
C LEU A 276 11.73 16.78 -2.46
N LEU A 277 12.83 16.45 -3.13
CA LEU A 277 13.33 15.09 -3.29
C LEU A 277 14.67 14.96 -2.54
N THR A 278 14.78 13.99 -1.66
CA THR A 278 16.02 13.61 -1.00
C THR A 278 16.53 12.30 -1.57
N GLN A 279 17.70 12.31 -2.21
CA GLN A 279 18.39 11.11 -2.68
C GLN A 279 19.58 10.82 -1.77
N ALA A 280 19.40 9.86 -0.86
CA ALA A 280 20.45 9.45 0.06
C ALA A 280 21.31 8.30 -0.50
N GLY A 281 20.84 7.63 -1.54
CA GLY A 281 21.50 6.51 -2.23
C GLY A 281 20.77 6.10 -3.50
N GLY A 282 21.01 4.88 -3.94
CA GLY A 282 20.29 4.24 -5.04
C GLY A 282 20.34 4.98 -6.37
N THR A 283 19.28 4.82 -7.18
CA THR A 283 19.21 5.38 -8.54
C THR A 283 17.87 6.10 -8.76
N VAL A 284 17.95 7.32 -9.28
CA VAL A 284 16.79 8.05 -9.82
C VAL A 284 16.96 8.12 -11.34
N ASN A 285 16.00 7.54 -12.06
CA ASN A 285 15.97 7.55 -13.53
C ASN A 285 14.81 8.43 -14.00
N VAL A 286 15.10 9.44 -14.81
CA VAL A 286 14.15 10.28 -15.52
C VAL A 286 14.27 9.94 -17.01
N SER A 287 13.46 8.99 -17.50
CA SER A 287 13.58 8.45 -18.85
C SER A 287 12.60 9.01 -19.86
N ALA A 288 11.45 9.52 -19.40
CA ALA A 288 10.47 10.22 -20.23
C ALA A 288 9.63 11.17 -19.39
N GLY A 289 8.95 12.12 -20.01
CA GLY A 289 8.11 13.12 -19.34
C GLY A 289 8.89 14.38 -18.94
N SER A 290 8.23 15.25 -18.18
CA SER A 290 8.82 16.48 -17.65
C SER A 290 8.55 16.58 -16.15
N TYR A 291 9.60 16.79 -15.39
CA TYR A 291 9.52 16.83 -13.92
C TYR A 291 10.23 18.06 -13.37
N ASP A 292 9.59 18.69 -12.38
CA ASP A 292 10.10 19.87 -11.71
C ASP A 292 10.23 19.59 -10.22
N PHE A 293 11.37 19.95 -9.62
CA PHE A 293 11.58 19.95 -8.18
C PHE A 293 11.97 21.36 -7.70
N THR A 294 11.36 21.79 -6.61
CA THR A 294 11.82 23.02 -5.94
C THR A 294 13.16 22.78 -5.30
N THR A 295 13.38 21.64 -4.69
CA THR A 295 14.66 21.28 -4.09
C THR A 295 14.96 19.81 -4.35
N LEU A 296 16.19 19.52 -4.77
CA LEU A 296 16.74 18.18 -4.80
C LEU A 296 18.00 18.15 -3.95
N ASN A 297 17.94 17.42 -2.84
CA ASN A 297 19.09 17.16 -1.97
C ASN A 297 19.63 15.76 -2.27
N LYS A 298 20.84 15.70 -2.82
CA LYS A 298 21.51 14.46 -3.19
C LYS A 298 22.77 14.30 -2.36
N SER A 299 22.76 13.36 -1.43
CA SER A 299 23.93 13.03 -0.62
C SER A 299 24.75 11.88 -1.18
N ASN A 300 24.15 11.01 -2.00
CA ASN A 300 24.81 9.91 -2.68
C ASN A 300 23.95 9.36 -3.82
N GLY A 301 24.41 8.25 -4.46
CA GLY A 301 23.69 7.55 -5.52
C GLY A 301 23.84 8.19 -6.91
N THR A 302 23.01 7.73 -7.85
CA THR A 302 23.05 8.17 -9.24
C THR A 302 21.73 8.79 -9.66
N LEU A 303 21.78 9.98 -10.26
CA LEU A 303 20.66 10.58 -10.96
C LEU A 303 20.95 10.51 -12.47
N ASN A 304 20.10 9.81 -13.22
CA ASN A 304 20.15 9.71 -14.66
C ASN A 304 18.98 10.51 -15.26
N ASN A 305 19.27 11.55 -15.99
CA ASN A 305 18.26 12.32 -16.73
C ASN A 305 18.43 12.07 -18.23
N GLN A 306 17.40 11.48 -18.85
CA GLN A 306 17.28 11.25 -20.30
C GLN A 306 16.10 12.04 -20.90
N SER A 307 15.43 12.89 -20.12
CA SER A 307 14.25 13.62 -20.53
C SER A 307 14.31 15.07 -20.06
N VAL A 308 13.22 15.65 -19.59
CA VAL A 308 13.17 17.04 -19.12
C VAL A 308 13.09 17.07 -17.61
N LEU A 309 14.11 17.65 -16.98
CA LEU A 309 14.19 17.83 -15.55
C LEU A 309 14.54 19.28 -15.20
N SER A 310 13.75 19.87 -14.33
CA SER A 310 13.96 21.22 -13.80
C SER A 310 14.10 21.16 -12.29
N ILE A 311 15.13 21.81 -11.74
CA ILE A 311 15.42 21.83 -10.31
C ILE A 311 15.74 23.29 -9.91
N VAL A 312 14.95 23.86 -9.02
CA VAL A 312 15.22 25.24 -8.57
C VAL A 312 16.44 25.30 -7.67
N ASN A 313 16.54 24.41 -6.67
CA ASN A 313 17.72 24.32 -5.78
C ASN A 313 18.27 22.90 -5.82
N PHE A 314 19.44 22.71 -6.40
CA PHE A 314 20.11 21.43 -6.51
C PHE A 314 21.33 21.37 -5.60
N ASN A 315 21.24 20.59 -4.53
CA ASN A 315 22.32 20.36 -3.58
C ASN A 315 22.83 18.93 -3.73
N GLN A 316 23.99 18.75 -4.35
CA GLN A 316 24.67 17.47 -4.49
C GLN A 316 25.94 17.47 -3.67
N SER A 317 25.98 16.73 -2.56
CA SER A 317 27.17 16.60 -1.73
C SER A 317 28.06 15.42 -2.14
N ASN A 318 27.52 14.43 -2.85
CA ASN A 318 28.28 13.29 -3.38
C ASN A 318 27.46 12.56 -4.48
N GLY A 319 28.06 11.48 -5.03
CA GLY A 319 27.45 10.66 -6.08
C GLY A 319 27.55 11.29 -7.46
N SER A 320 26.82 10.73 -8.44
CA SER A 320 26.87 11.15 -9.83
C SER A 320 25.52 11.64 -10.35
N THR A 321 25.55 12.65 -11.19
CA THR A 321 24.43 13.10 -12.02
C THR A 321 24.82 12.99 -13.48
N ASN A 322 24.11 12.19 -14.25
CA ASN A 322 24.30 11.97 -15.67
C ASN A 322 23.14 12.62 -16.42
N ASN A 323 23.42 13.68 -17.17
CA ASN A 323 22.41 14.36 -17.98
C ASN A 323 22.62 14.06 -19.46
N ASN A 324 21.72 13.26 -20.02
CA ASN A 324 21.61 12.93 -21.44
C ASN A 324 20.29 13.48 -22.02
N GLY A 325 19.67 14.44 -21.35
CA GLY A 325 18.45 15.13 -21.74
C GLY A 325 18.54 16.61 -21.37
N LYS A 326 17.39 17.25 -21.22
CA LYS A 326 17.33 18.67 -20.83
C LYS A 326 17.31 18.79 -19.31
N LEU A 327 18.37 19.39 -18.73
CA LEU A 327 18.45 19.70 -17.31
C LEU A 327 18.50 21.22 -17.10
N THR A 328 17.52 21.75 -16.38
CA THR A 328 17.51 23.16 -15.98
C THR A 328 17.71 23.25 -14.48
N ILE A 329 18.70 24.03 -14.05
CA ILE A 329 19.04 24.24 -12.65
C ILE A 329 18.96 25.73 -12.31
N GLY A 330 18.21 26.07 -11.26
CA GLY A 330 18.24 27.40 -10.68
C GLY A 330 19.57 27.61 -9.93
N ASN A 331 19.58 27.38 -8.64
CA ASN A 331 20.81 27.43 -7.82
C ASN A 331 21.38 26.02 -7.62
N ALA A 332 22.69 25.88 -7.62
CA ALA A 332 23.34 24.60 -7.42
C ALA A 332 24.55 24.68 -6.49
N ASN A 333 24.64 23.68 -5.59
CA ASN A 333 25.86 23.34 -4.84
C ASN A 333 26.25 21.91 -5.24
N LEU A 334 27.32 21.78 -6.03
CA LEU A 334 27.74 20.53 -6.63
C LEU A 334 29.12 20.11 -6.12
N PHE A 335 29.16 19.10 -5.28
CA PHE A 335 30.39 18.50 -4.75
C PHE A 335 30.63 17.06 -5.23
N GLY A 336 29.78 16.55 -6.11
CA GLY A 336 29.93 15.26 -6.78
C GLY A 336 30.12 15.44 -8.29
N SER A 337 30.05 14.35 -9.06
CA SER A 337 30.18 14.43 -10.52
C SER A 337 28.88 14.84 -11.18
N LEU A 338 28.99 15.78 -12.14
CA LEU A 338 27.92 16.12 -13.08
C LEU A 338 28.45 15.89 -14.50
N ASN A 339 27.98 14.85 -15.17
CA ASN A 339 28.32 14.51 -16.53
C ASN A 339 27.16 14.99 -17.43
N ASN A 340 27.46 15.88 -18.34
CA ASN A 340 26.46 16.43 -19.26
C ASN A 340 26.81 16.11 -20.71
N THR A 341 25.91 15.44 -21.41
CA THR A 341 26.05 15.12 -22.85
C THR A 341 24.99 15.80 -23.72
N ASP A 342 24.01 16.48 -23.10
CA ASP A 342 22.95 17.21 -23.81
C ASP A 342 22.77 18.60 -23.19
N THR A 343 21.56 19.10 -23.07
CA THR A 343 21.28 20.46 -22.65
C THR A 343 21.37 20.66 -21.15
N LEU A 344 22.25 21.54 -20.71
CA LEU A 344 22.32 22.02 -19.34
C LEU A 344 22.12 23.54 -19.31
N THR A 345 21.11 23.98 -18.57
CA THR A 345 20.82 25.42 -18.41
C THR A 345 20.90 25.80 -16.94
N GLY A 346 21.78 26.72 -16.60
CA GLY A 346 21.85 27.38 -15.31
C GLY A 346 21.13 28.71 -15.34
N THR A 347 20.26 28.98 -14.37
CA THR A 347 19.50 30.25 -14.28
C THR A 347 19.86 31.07 -13.05
N GLY A 348 20.71 30.56 -12.17
CA GLY A 348 21.14 31.20 -10.92
C GLY A 348 22.56 30.89 -10.55
N ASN A 349 22.87 30.88 -9.27
CA ASN A 349 24.22 30.68 -8.76
C ASN A 349 24.61 29.20 -8.75
N VAL A 350 25.80 28.88 -9.29
CA VAL A 350 26.37 27.54 -9.29
C VAL A 350 27.70 27.56 -8.53
N THR A 351 27.80 26.78 -7.47
CA THR A 351 29.02 26.51 -6.75
C THR A 351 29.44 25.08 -6.96
N SER A 352 30.69 24.85 -7.40
CA SER A 352 31.27 23.51 -7.56
C SER A 352 32.62 23.43 -6.86
N ARG A 353 32.94 22.26 -6.32
CA ARG A 353 34.28 21.92 -5.77
C ARG A 353 34.69 20.54 -6.20
#